data_1ce54210feeee1fa7506f5effe55d71b
#
_entry.id   1ce54210feeee1fa7506f5effe55d71b
#
_cell.length_a   1.000
_cell.length_b   1.000
_cell.length_c   1.000
_cell.angle_alpha   90.00
_cell.angle_beta   90.00
_cell.angle_gamma   90.00
#
_symmetry.space_group_name_H-M   'P 1'
#
loop_
_entity.id
_entity.type
_entity.pdbx_description
1 polymer ?
#
loop_
_entity_poly.entity_id
_entity_poly.type
_entity_poly.pdbx_seq_one_letter_code
_entity_poly.pdbx_strand_id
1 'polypeptide(L)'
;MNKLFVAALKEETVGLDYFYHVGVGKINATYNLVKLINIHKPSIVINYGTAGSIRNELSGIVECTKFYQRDMDVRGLMDLKLGETPFDNINEIIYAENGYSCGSGDNFVQNKIEMDVDLVDM
;
A
#
# COMPACT_ATOMS: atom_id res chain seq x y z
N MET A 1 -11.10 -20.76 7.03
CA MET A 1 -10.34 -19.87 6.13
C MET A 1 -9.12 -19.33 6.87
N ASN A 2 -7.95 -19.52 6.29
CA ASN A 2 -6.70 -19.08 6.89
C ASN A 2 -6.44 -17.60 6.49
N LYS A 3 -6.49 -16.70 7.47
CA LYS A 3 -6.27 -15.26 7.26
C LYS A 3 -4.89 -14.88 7.80
N LEU A 4 -4.17 -14.06 7.06
CA LEU A 4 -2.91 -13.48 7.50
C LEU A 4 -3.11 -11.99 7.72
N PHE A 5 -2.90 -11.53 8.96
CA PHE A 5 -3.01 -10.12 9.32
C PHE A 5 -1.62 -9.50 9.37
N VAL A 6 -1.41 -8.42 8.63
CA VAL A 6 -0.12 -7.74 8.57
C VAL A 6 -0.28 -6.23 8.78
N ALA A 7 0.74 -5.64 9.35
CA ALA A 7 0.90 -4.19 9.49
C ALA A 7 2.36 -3.83 9.31
N ALA A 8 2.65 -2.57 9.07
CA ALA A 8 4.04 -2.15 8.92
C ALA A 8 4.78 -2.15 10.26
N LEU A 9 4.19 -1.55 11.29
CA LEU A 9 4.84 -1.28 12.57
C LEU A 9 4.03 -1.83 13.74
N LYS A 10 4.73 -2.22 14.80
CA LYS A 10 4.10 -2.67 16.05
C LYS A 10 3.20 -1.59 16.65
N GLU A 11 3.58 -0.34 16.53
CA GLU A 11 2.86 0.80 17.05
C GLU A 11 1.47 0.95 16.45
N GLU A 12 1.26 0.40 15.25
CA GLU A 12 -0.05 0.45 14.58
C GLU A 12 -1.04 -0.59 15.11
N THR A 13 -0.56 -1.58 15.87
CA THR A 13 -1.37 -2.72 16.32
C THR A 13 -1.26 -2.97 17.81
N VAL A 14 -1.05 -1.93 18.60
CA VAL A 14 -0.94 -2.05 20.06
C VAL A 14 -2.20 -2.71 20.63
N GLY A 15 -1.99 -3.77 21.43
CA GLY A 15 -3.09 -4.55 21.99
C GLY A 15 -3.65 -5.64 21.08
N LEU A 16 -3.12 -5.77 19.86
CA LEU A 16 -3.55 -6.79 18.89
C LEU A 16 -2.36 -7.74 18.64
N ASP A 17 -2.42 -8.93 19.17
CA ASP A 17 -1.28 -9.86 19.18
C ASP A 17 -1.25 -10.81 17.97
N TYR A 18 -2.24 -10.73 17.10
CA TYR A 18 -2.36 -11.62 15.93
C TYR A 18 -1.79 -11.04 14.63
N PHE A 19 -1.17 -9.88 14.70
CA PHE A 19 -0.55 -9.24 13.53
C PHE A 19 0.93 -9.59 13.39
N TYR A 20 1.36 -9.79 12.16
CA TYR A 20 2.78 -9.81 11.78
C TYR A 20 3.19 -8.44 11.27
N HIS A 21 4.41 -8.04 11.54
CA HIS A 21 4.92 -6.72 11.14
C HIS A 21 5.92 -6.87 10.00
N VAL A 22 5.59 -6.25 8.86
CA VAL A 22 6.35 -6.42 7.62
C VAL A 22 7.34 -5.30 7.35
N GLY A 23 7.31 -4.24 8.14
CA GLY A 23 8.23 -3.11 7.99
C GLY A 23 7.68 -2.02 7.09
N VAL A 24 8.40 -0.92 7.06
CA VAL A 24 8.07 0.28 6.29
C VAL A 24 8.81 0.23 4.96
N GLY A 25 8.14 0.71 3.91
CA GLY A 25 8.69 0.76 2.56
C GLY A 25 8.31 -0.45 1.73
N LYS A 26 8.26 -0.25 0.42
CA LYS A 26 7.76 -1.26 -0.53
C LYS A 26 8.60 -2.52 -0.54
N ILE A 27 9.92 -2.38 -0.47
CA ILE A 27 10.83 -3.53 -0.50
C ILE A 27 10.69 -4.36 0.76
N ASN A 28 10.74 -3.74 1.94
CA ASN A 28 10.60 -4.45 3.21
C ASN A 28 9.26 -5.16 3.33
N ALA A 29 8.19 -4.46 2.98
CA ALA A 29 6.85 -5.02 3.02
C ALA A 29 6.72 -6.23 2.10
N THR A 30 7.18 -6.12 0.86
CA THR A 30 7.13 -7.20 -0.13
C THR A 30 7.96 -8.40 0.31
N TYR A 31 9.20 -8.18 0.72
CA TYR A 31 10.10 -9.25 1.14
C TYR A 31 9.53 -10.03 2.32
N ASN A 32 9.12 -9.32 3.36
CA ASN A 32 8.60 -9.98 4.57
C ASN A 32 7.24 -10.64 4.32
N LEU A 33 6.37 -10.01 3.52
CA LEU A 33 5.08 -10.57 3.20
C LEU A 33 5.21 -11.87 2.37
N VAL A 34 6.10 -11.90 1.39
CA VAL A 34 6.34 -13.11 0.59
C VAL A 34 6.79 -14.27 1.48
N LYS A 35 7.68 -14.00 2.46
CA LYS A 35 8.10 -15.02 3.43
C LYS A 35 6.92 -15.55 4.23
N LEU A 36 6.09 -14.66 4.76
CA LEU A 36 4.92 -15.03 5.54
C LEU A 36 3.91 -15.83 4.72
N ILE A 37 3.66 -15.42 3.48
CA ILE A 37 2.77 -16.15 2.58
C ILE A 37 3.29 -17.57 2.34
N ASN A 38 4.59 -17.72 2.12
CA ASN A 38 5.17 -19.05 1.90
C ASN A 38 5.08 -19.96 3.12
N ILE A 39 5.18 -19.38 4.32
CA ILE A 39 5.08 -20.15 5.57
C ILE A 39 3.62 -20.50 5.88
N HIS A 40 2.74 -19.54 5.83
CA HIS A 40 1.36 -19.68 6.33
C HIS A 40 0.35 -20.12 5.29
N LYS A 41 0.65 -19.95 3.99
CA LYS A 41 -0.25 -20.31 2.88
C LYS A 41 -1.67 -19.75 3.10
N PRO A 42 -1.82 -18.45 3.34
CA PRO A 42 -3.14 -17.90 3.68
C PRO A 42 -4.09 -17.88 2.48
N SER A 43 -5.39 -17.92 2.77
CA SER A 43 -6.42 -17.70 1.76
C SER A 43 -6.62 -16.22 1.48
N ILE A 44 -6.33 -15.38 2.46
CA ILE A 44 -6.46 -13.93 2.33
C ILE A 44 -5.42 -13.24 3.22
N VAL A 45 -4.88 -12.13 2.72
CA VAL A 45 -4.00 -11.23 3.49
C VAL A 45 -4.79 -9.96 3.80
N ILE A 46 -4.77 -9.56 5.05
CA ILE A 46 -5.41 -8.33 5.51
C ILE A 46 -4.31 -7.40 6.01
N ASN A 47 -4.10 -6.30 5.29
CA ASN A 47 -3.16 -5.26 5.69
C ASN A 47 -3.92 -4.16 6.42
N TYR A 48 -3.43 -3.78 7.59
CA TYR A 48 -4.00 -2.74 8.43
C TYR A 48 -2.88 -1.80 8.88
N GLY A 49 -3.13 -0.51 8.83
CA GLY A 49 -2.12 0.44 9.26
C GLY A 49 -2.60 1.87 9.14
N THR A 50 -1.68 2.78 9.34
CA THR A 50 -1.94 4.21 9.25
C THR A 50 -1.63 4.71 7.84
N ALA A 51 -2.40 5.71 7.41
CA ALA A 51 -2.21 6.37 6.13
C ALA A 51 -2.49 7.85 6.25
N GLY A 52 -1.85 8.65 5.41
CA GLY A 52 -2.15 10.07 5.32
C GLY A 52 -3.31 10.32 4.39
N SER A 53 -4.29 11.11 4.81
CA SER A 53 -5.41 11.49 3.96
C SER A 53 -5.02 12.70 3.10
N ILE A 54 -5.23 12.56 1.79
CA ILE A 54 -5.13 13.69 0.87
C ILE A 54 -6.43 14.50 0.90
N ARG A 55 -7.54 13.84 1.24
CA ARG A 55 -8.85 14.46 1.35
C ARG A 55 -9.18 14.71 2.81
N ASN A 56 -9.50 15.95 3.15
CA ASN A 56 -9.73 16.37 4.53
C ASN A 56 -10.95 15.70 5.17
N GLU A 57 -11.90 15.24 4.38
CA GLU A 57 -13.12 14.59 4.87
C GLU A 57 -12.92 13.13 5.28
N LEU A 58 -11.76 12.53 5.00
CA LEU A 58 -11.53 11.12 5.34
C LEU A 58 -10.99 10.99 6.75
N SER A 59 -11.62 10.13 7.54
CA SER A 59 -11.20 9.80 8.91
C SER A 59 -11.70 8.41 9.29
N GLY A 60 -11.14 7.86 10.37
CA GLY A 60 -11.49 6.54 10.84
C GLY A 60 -10.90 5.44 9.96
N ILE A 61 -11.55 4.29 9.96
CA ILE A 61 -11.11 3.14 9.17
C ILE A 61 -11.72 3.24 7.79
N VAL A 62 -10.85 3.25 6.77
CA VAL A 62 -11.26 3.26 5.37
C VAL A 62 -10.65 2.08 4.65
N GLU A 63 -11.40 1.48 3.73
CA GLU A 63 -10.92 0.35 2.94
C GLU A 63 -10.42 0.85 1.59
N CYS A 64 -9.15 0.55 1.30
CA CYS A 64 -8.55 0.82 0.00
C CYS A 64 -8.65 -0.42 -0.88
N THR A 65 -9.08 -0.23 -2.11
CA THR A 65 -9.24 -1.30 -3.09
C THR A 65 -8.45 -1.04 -4.37
N LYS A 66 -7.81 0.13 -4.48
CA LYS A 66 -7.04 0.56 -5.65
C LYS A 66 -5.68 1.04 -5.16
N PHE A 67 -4.61 0.50 -5.72
CA PHE A 67 -3.25 0.76 -5.23
C PHE A 67 -2.35 1.16 -6.38
N TYR A 68 -1.53 2.19 -6.13
CA TYR A 68 -0.60 2.77 -7.10
C TYR A 68 0.77 2.98 -6.45
N GLN A 69 1.83 2.87 -7.24
CA GLN A 69 3.16 3.30 -6.82
C GLN A 69 3.29 4.80 -7.09
N ARG A 70 3.06 5.64 -6.09
CA ARG A 70 3.03 7.10 -6.27
C ARG A 70 4.40 7.71 -6.59
N ASP A 71 5.46 7.03 -6.26
CA ASP A 71 6.84 7.49 -6.48
C ASP A 71 7.55 6.78 -7.65
N MET A 72 6.83 5.98 -8.41
CA MET A 72 7.34 5.39 -9.64
C MET A 72 7.15 6.40 -10.78
N ASP A 73 8.22 7.06 -11.18
CA ASP A 73 8.16 8.13 -12.17
C ASP A 73 9.28 7.97 -13.21
N VAL A 74 8.91 7.50 -14.38
CA VAL A 74 9.83 7.32 -15.52
C VAL A 74 9.43 8.21 -16.70
N ARG A 75 8.62 9.23 -16.45
CA ARG A 75 8.10 10.11 -17.51
C ARG A 75 9.21 10.85 -18.26
N GLY A 76 10.34 11.12 -17.61
CA GLY A 76 11.47 11.76 -18.26
C GLY A 76 12.29 10.83 -19.17
N LEU A 77 12.10 9.53 -19.05
CA LEU A 77 12.84 8.52 -19.82
C LEU A 77 11.97 7.90 -20.91
N MET A 78 10.71 7.64 -20.62
CA MET A 78 9.78 6.95 -21.50
C MET A 78 8.42 7.65 -21.50
N ASP A 79 7.60 7.39 -22.53
CA ASP A 79 6.24 7.92 -22.64
C ASP A 79 5.30 7.06 -21.77
N LEU A 80 5.40 7.23 -20.47
CA LEU A 80 4.57 6.54 -19.47
C LEU A 80 3.95 7.55 -18.54
N LYS A 81 2.88 7.13 -17.87
CA LYS A 81 2.22 7.92 -16.84
C LYS A 81 2.91 7.72 -15.49
N LEU A 82 2.68 8.64 -14.59
CA LEU A 82 3.12 8.49 -13.19
C LEU A 82 2.50 7.22 -12.59
N GLY A 83 3.34 6.37 -12.00
CA GLY A 83 2.93 5.10 -11.43
C GLY A 83 3.15 3.90 -12.35
N GLU A 84 3.36 4.13 -13.64
CA GLU A 84 3.61 3.04 -14.58
C GLU A 84 5.07 2.59 -14.53
N THR A 85 5.28 1.28 -14.57
CA THR A 85 6.63 0.68 -14.63
C THR A 85 7.02 0.39 -16.08
N PRO A 86 8.29 0.60 -16.45
CA PRO A 86 8.74 0.25 -17.80
C PRO A 86 8.61 -1.24 -18.08
N PHE A 87 8.18 -1.57 -19.31
CA PHE A 87 8.10 -2.94 -19.81
C PHE A 87 7.14 -3.85 -19.01
N ASP A 88 6.32 -3.26 -18.16
CA ASP A 88 5.33 -3.97 -17.38
C ASP A 88 3.95 -3.46 -17.80
N ASN A 89 2.97 -4.34 -17.77
CA ASN A 89 1.60 -3.97 -18.10
C ASN A 89 0.77 -3.61 -16.87
N ILE A 90 1.39 -3.64 -15.68
CA ILE A 90 0.72 -3.34 -14.42
C ILE A 90 1.13 -1.94 -13.97
N ASN A 91 0.20 -1.01 -13.98
CA ASN A 91 0.40 0.34 -13.44
C ASN A 91 -0.47 0.63 -12.22
N GLU A 92 -1.38 -0.27 -11.93
CA GLU A 92 -2.29 -0.17 -10.79
C GLU A 92 -2.76 -1.56 -10.38
N ILE A 93 -3.11 -1.71 -9.12
CA ILE A 93 -3.71 -2.94 -8.62
C ILE A 93 -5.11 -2.58 -8.11
N ILE A 94 -6.12 -3.12 -8.78
CA ILE A 94 -7.52 -2.88 -8.45
C ILE A 94 -8.18 -4.22 -8.21
N TYR A 95 -8.76 -4.43 -7.02
CA TYR A 95 -9.52 -5.63 -6.75
C TYR A 95 -10.99 -5.36 -6.46
N ALA A 96 -11.40 -4.09 -6.42
CA ALA A 96 -12.81 -3.70 -6.38
C ALA A 96 -12.96 -2.28 -6.93
N GLU A 97 -14.05 -2.01 -7.63
CA GLU A 97 -14.31 -0.69 -8.20
C GLU A 97 -14.72 0.35 -7.15
N ASN A 98 -15.44 -0.07 -6.13
CA ASN A 98 -15.80 0.79 -5.00
C ASN A 98 -14.72 0.67 -3.91
N GLY A 99 -14.55 1.73 -3.17
CA GLY A 99 -13.49 1.85 -2.17
C GLY A 99 -12.52 2.96 -2.52
N TYR A 100 -11.58 3.20 -1.62
CA TYR A 100 -10.65 4.32 -1.76
C TYR A 100 -9.36 3.87 -2.46
N SER A 101 -8.64 4.85 -3.01
CA SER A 101 -7.34 4.62 -3.64
C SER A 101 -6.21 5.02 -2.70
N CYS A 102 -5.11 4.27 -2.75
CA CYS A 102 -3.91 4.53 -1.97
C CYS A 102 -2.68 4.58 -2.88
N GLY A 103 -1.92 5.64 -2.75
CA GLY A 103 -0.60 5.74 -3.38
C GLY A 103 0.48 5.36 -2.38
N SER A 104 1.14 4.24 -2.62
CA SER A 104 2.23 3.74 -1.77
C SER A 104 3.57 4.18 -2.33
N GLY A 105 4.49 4.55 -1.46
CA GLY A 105 5.83 4.97 -1.84
C GLY A 105 6.83 4.73 -0.73
N ASP A 106 8.07 5.16 -0.96
CA ASP A 106 9.18 4.94 -0.04
C ASP A 106 9.65 6.23 0.64
N ASN A 107 8.85 7.28 0.58
CA ASN A 107 9.16 8.54 1.26
C ASN A 107 7.93 9.05 2.01
N PHE A 108 8.18 9.85 3.03
CA PHE A 108 7.15 10.51 3.80
C PHE A 108 6.60 11.71 3.02
N VAL A 109 5.29 11.76 2.81
CA VAL A 109 4.64 12.83 2.05
C VAL A 109 4.45 14.04 2.96
N GLN A 110 5.13 15.13 2.64
CA GLN A 110 5.05 16.39 3.39
C GLN A 110 4.36 17.49 2.59
N ASN A 111 4.34 17.37 1.28
CA ASN A 111 3.81 18.37 0.37
C ASN A 111 2.78 17.74 -0.58
N LYS A 112 2.13 18.59 -1.38
CA LYS A 112 1.19 18.13 -2.39
C LYS A 112 1.89 17.19 -3.38
N ILE A 113 1.25 16.08 -3.69
CA ILE A 113 1.72 15.13 -4.71
C ILE A 113 0.90 15.29 -5.99
N GLU A 114 1.48 14.90 -7.12
CA GLU A 114 0.81 14.98 -8.41
C GLU A 114 -0.25 13.91 -8.62
N MET A 115 -0.05 12.74 -8.03
CA MET A 115 -0.95 11.61 -8.23
C MET A 115 -2.30 11.85 -7.54
N ASP A 116 -3.38 11.58 -8.28
CA ASP A 116 -4.75 11.72 -7.76
C ASP A 116 -5.15 10.43 -7.03
N VAL A 117 -4.93 10.42 -5.73
CA VAL A 117 -5.30 9.32 -4.83
C VAL A 117 -5.97 9.88 -3.58
N ASP A 118 -6.71 9.03 -2.89
CA ASP A 118 -7.38 9.42 -1.65
C ASP A 118 -6.45 9.42 -0.44
N LEU A 119 -5.55 8.45 -0.38
CA LEU A 119 -4.65 8.21 0.75
C LEU A 119 -3.23 7.97 0.27
N VAL A 120 -2.27 8.18 1.17
CA VAL A 120 -0.85 7.85 0.92
C VAL A 120 -0.30 7.06 2.09
N ASP A 121 0.57 6.10 1.79
CA ASP A 121 1.32 5.34 2.80
C ASP A 121 2.75 5.01 2.33
N MET A 122 3.47 4.30 3.16
CA MET A 122 4.80 3.82 2.82
C MET A 122 5.14 2.47 3.49
#